data_45c30cb5a9e3650c69362e500f628532
#
_entry.id   45c30cb5a9e3650c69362e500f628532
#
_cell.length_a   1.000
_cell.length_b   1.000
_cell.length_c   1.000
_cell.angle_alpha   90.00
_cell.angle_beta   90.00
_cell.angle_gamma   90.00
#
_symmetry.space_group_name_H-M   'P 1'
#
loop_
_entity.id
_entity.type
_entity.pdbx_description
1 polymer ?
#
loop_
_entity_poly.entity_id
_entity_poly.type
_entity_poly.pdbx_seq_one_letter_code
_entity_poly.pdbx_strand_id
1 'polypeptide(L)'
;MNKFTNFLKKCFTYTPTKKYNFVLEENNANSKDVDLPASFLPDQEVFQSLDKNYNYIKVQYNSLINSDIIMRPFTLNICGKKYSALFVGIDGMIDSELVNNFLLRPLMETNRLARKKRTQNGIEYKKIKKVNVEDYIFDKLLPQNSVQKVSKFSEVASAINSGNCALFIDTVNIAFSIDVKGFSSRGIDTPKNEIVVRGSQEAFVEKLRTNTSILRRLINTPDLIIESSTVGRANKTQIAVCYMKNIANSSLISEVKYRLANLDVDYVISSRKC
;
A
#
# COMPACT_ATOMS: atom_id res chain seq x y z
N MET A 1 -45.92 10.00 31.80
CA MET A 1 -44.65 9.31 31.50
C MET A 1 -43.96 10.01 30.33
N ASN A 2 -43.02 10.62 30.37
CA ASN A 2 -42.10 11.52 30.97
C ASN A 2 -41.33 12.26 29.87
N LYS A 3 -41.57 13.59 29.76
CA LYS A 3 -40.77 14.47 28.87
C LYS A 3 -39.26 14.33 29.13
N PHE A 4 -38.88 13.96 30.35
CA PHE A 4 -37.49 13.78 30.78
C PHE A 4 -36.83 12.51 30.16
N THR A 5 -37.57 11.40 30.06
CA THR A 5 -37.06 10.18 29.44
C THR A 5 -36.89 10.33 27.92
N ASN A 6 -37.74 11.16 27.28
CA ASN A 6 -37.62 11.49 25.87
C ASN A 6 -36.45 12.45 25.59
N PHE A 7 -36.14 13.35 26.55
CA PHE A 7 -34.96 14.22 26.48
C PHE A 7 -33.67 13.41 26.59
N LEU A 8 -33.57 12.51 27.59
CA LEU A 8 -32.41 11.64 27.73
C LEU A 8 -32.23 10.71 26.52
N LYS A 9 -33.30 10.15 25.95
CA LYS A 9 -33.20 9.38 24.70
C LYS A 9 -32.63 10.22 23.55
N LYS A 10 -33.05 11.48 23.40
CA LYS A 10 -32.50 12.37 22.36
C LYS A 10 -31.01 12.72 22.57
N CYS A 11 -30.55 12.76 23.83
CA CYS A 11 -29.14 13.02 24.11
C CYS A 11 -28.21 11.82 23.86
N PHE A 12 -28.76 10.59 23.89
CA PHE A 12 -27.97 9.36 23.76
C PHE A 12 -28.25 8.54 22.49
N THR A 13 -29.26 8.89 21.72
CA THR A 13 -29.55 8.25 20.45
C THR A 13 -29.32 9.24 19.31
N TYR A 14 -28.36 8.92 18.44
CA TYR A 14 -28.21 9.62 17.17
C TYR A 14 -29.44 9.35 16.31
N THR A 15 -30.18 10.39 15.98
CA THR A 15 -31.23 10.34 14.95
C THR A 15 -30.66 11.02 13.71
N PRO A 16 -30.41 10.31 12.60
CA PRO A 16 -29.88 10.93 11.39
C PRO A 16 -30.84 12.01 10.90
N THR A 17 -30.30 13.21 10.71
CA THR A 17 -31.04 14.38 10.20
C THR A 17 -31.48 14.19 8.75
N LYS A 18 -30.86 13.27 8.03
CA LYS A 18 -31.20 12.91 6.64
C LYS A 18 -31.73 11.48 6.58
N LYS A 19 -32.90 11.30 5.96
CA LYS A 19 -33.41 9.96 5.62
C LYS A 19 -32.77 9.56 4.29
N TYR A 20 -32.10 8.43 4.28
CA TYR A 20 -31.52 7.85 3.07
C TYR A 20 -32.50 6.81 2.52
N ASN A 21 -32.98 7.03 1.29
CA ASN A 21 -33.82 6.09 0.56
C ASN A 21 -32.96 5.35 -0.49
N PHE A 22 -31.92 4.66 -0.02
CA PHE A 22 -31.07 3.89 -0.91
C PHE A 22 -31.68 2.52 -1.16
N VAL A 23 -31.83 2.17 -2.44
CA VAL A 23 -32.19 0.83 -2.89
C VAL A 23 -30.98 0.27 -3.63
N LEU A 24 -30.52 -0.90 -3.24
CA LEU A 24 -29.42 -1.57 -3.93
C LEU A 24 -29.91 -2.01 -5.31
N GLU A 25 -29.37 -1.43 -6.36
CA GLU A 25 -29.59 -1.92 -7.72
C GLU A 25 -28.85 -3.24 -7.89
N GLU A 26 -29.53 -4.27 -8.39
CA GLU A 26 -28.88 -5.51 -8.78
C GLU A 26 -27.86 -5.19 -9.87
N ASN A 27 -26.62 -5.69 -9.70
CA ASN A 27 -25.58 -5.57 -10.72
C ASN A 27 -26.05 -6.27 -11.99
N ASN A 28 -26.68 -5.54 -12.89
CA ASN A 28 -26.87 -6.02 -14.25
C ASN A 28 -25.48 -6.11 -14.89
N ALA A 29 -25.04 -7.34 -15.13
CA ALA A 29 -23.72 -7.68 -15.67
C ALA A 29 -23.43 -7.12 -17.09
N ASN A 30 -24.21 -6.13 -17.53
CA ASN A 30 -24.12 -5.50 -18.85
C ASN A 30 -23.47 -4.11 -18.86
N SER A 31 -22.87 -3.64 -17.75
CA SER A 31 -22.08 -2.41 -17.81
C SER A 31 -20.74 -2.71 -18.52
N LYS A 32 -20.56 -2.12 -19.69
CA LYS A 32 -19.42 -2.30 -20.60
C LYS A 32 -18.08 -1.76 -20.04
N ASP A 33 -18.04 -1.26 -18.83
CA ASP A 33 -16.86 -0.72 -18.16
C ASP A 33 -16.52 -1.52 -16.89
N VAL A 34 -16.50 -2.86 -16.99
CA VAL A 34 -15.92 -3.69 -15.94
C VAL A 34 -14.41 -3.60 -16.10
N ASP A 35 -13.77 -2.70 -15.36
CA ASP A 35 -12.33 -2.80 -15.11
C ASP A 35 -12.03 -4.23 -14.67
N LEU A 36 -11.31 -4.99 -15.49
CA LEU A 36 -10.93 -6.36 -15.15
C LEU A 36 -10.28 -6.37 -13.77
N PRO A 37 -10.65 -7.32 -12.90
CA PRO A 37 -9.97 -7.49 -11.62
C PRO A 37 -8.46 -7.65 -11.87
N ALA A 38 -7.65 -7.14 -10.96
CA ALA A 38 -6.18 -7.25 -11.08
C ALA A 38 -5.71 -8.72 -11.17
N SER A 39 -6.48 -9.66 -10.60
CA SER A 39 -6.26 -11.10 -10.71
C SER A 39 -6.45 -11.66 -12.12
N PHE A 40 -7.10 -10.94 -13.03
CA PHE A 40 -7.30 -11.33 -14.43
C PHE A 40 -6.37 -10.59 -15.40
N LEU A 41 -5.49 -9.73 -14.92
CA LEU A 41 -4.45 -9.18 -15.78
C LEU A 41 -3.55 -10.34 -16.28
N PRO A 42 -3.26 -10.40 -17.59
CA PRO A 42 -2.35 -11.43 -18.10
C PRO A 42 -1.01 -11.33 -17.37
N ASP A 43 -0.44 -12.47 -17.00
CA ASP A 43 0.88 -12.52 -16.38
C ASP A 43 1.90 -12.01 -17.39
N GLN A 44 2.45 -10.84 -17.13
CA GLN A 44 3.40 -10.16 -17.99
C GLN A 44 4.78 -10.14 -17.35
N GLU A 45 5.81 -10.12 -18.19
CA GLU A 45 7.18 -9.88 -17.75
C GLU A 45 7.38 -8.40 -17.39
N VAL A 46 8.28 -8.16 -16.48
CA VAL A 46 8.70 -6.81 -16.09
C VAL A 46 9.29 -6.08 -17.28
N PHE A 47 8.82 -4.88 -17.57
CA PHE A 47 9.27 -4.08 -18.69
C PHE A 47 10.64 -3.43 -18.41
N GLN A 48 11.42 -3.21 -19.45
CA GLN A 48 12.64 -2.39 -19.36
C GLN A 48 12.33 -0.92 -19.08
N SER A 49 11.17 -0.41 -19.53
CA SER A 49 10.75 0.96 -19.32
C SER A 49 10.11 1.11 -17.94
N LEU A 50 10.67 2.02 -17.13
CA LEU A 50 10.14 2.31 -15.80
C LEU A 50 8.71 2.86 -15.85
N ASP A 51 8.39 3.69 -16.85
CA ASP A 51 7.05 4.27 -17.00
C ASP A 51 5.98 3.20 -17.25
N LYS A 52 6.32 2.15 -18.03
CA LYS A 52 5.41 1.02 -18.24
C LYS A 52 5.21 0.24 -16.95
N ASN A 53 6.27 -0.02 -16.20
CA ASN A 53 6.19 -0.69 -14.90
C ASN A 53 5.35 0.13 -13.90
N TYR A 54 5.58 1.45 -13.85
CA TYR A 54 4.80 2.36 -13.01
C TYR A 54 3.30 2.29 -13.34
N ASN A 55 2.94 2.39 -14.61
CA ASN A 55 1.55 2.37 -15.06
C ASN A 55 0.90 1.01 -14.80
N TYR A 56 1.62 -0.09 -15.00
CA TYR A 56 1.12 -1.44 -14.73
C TYR A 56 0.77 -1.61 -13.24
N ILE A 57 1.71 -1.29 -12.34
CA ILE A 57 1.50 -1.37 -10.89
C ILE A 57 0.37 -0.42 -10.44
N LYS A 58 0.31 0.79 -11.00
CA LYS A 58 -0.73 1.77 -10.73
C LYS A 58 -2.14 1.23 -11.02
N VAL A 59 -2.30 0.52 -12.14
CA VAL A 59 -3.57 -0.11 -12.54
C VAL A 59 -3.84 -1.34 -11.67
N GLN A 60 -2.83 -2.20 -11.49
CA GLN A 60 -2.97 -3.45 -10.72
C GLN A 60 -3.44 -3.21 -9.29
N TYR A 61 -2.87 -2.22 -8.61
CA TYR A 61 -3.19 -1.90 -7.23
C TYR A 61 -4.20 -0.76 -7.07
N ASN A 62 -4.71 -0.18 -8.17
CA ASN A 62 -5.57 1.01 -8.12
C ASN A 62 -5.00 2.10 -7.21
N SER A 63 -3.71 2.41 -7.36
CA SER A 63 -2.98 3.27 -6.43
C SER A 63 -3.51 4.71 -6.32
N LEU A 64 -4.41 5.13 -7.22
CA LEU A 64 -5.12 6.41 -7.13
C LEU A 64 -6.16 6.42 -6.00
N ILE A 65 -6.72 5.26 -5.67
CA ILE A 65 -7.81 5.10 -4.70
C ILE A 65 -7.25 4.42 -3.43
N ASN A 66 -6.33 3.49 -3.63
CA ASN A 66 -5.77 2.65 -2.58
C ASN A 66 -4.71 3.41 -1.78
N SER A 67 -5.05 3.84 -0.59
CA SER A 67 -4.26 4.78 0.21
C SER A 67 -3.06 4.18 0.91
N ASP A 68 -2.94 2.86 0.95
CA ASP A 68 -1.83 2.16 1.61
C ASP A 68 -0.74 1.69 0.63
N ILE A 69 -0.91 1.92 -0.66
CA ILE A 69 0.12 1.59 -1.66
C ILE A 69 1.12 2.73 -1.80
N ILE A 70 2.35 2.45 -1.44
CA ILE A 70 3.46 3.38 -1.60
C ILE A 70 4.10 3.14 -2.95
N MET A 71 4.08 4.16 -3.81
CA MET A 71 4.81 4.20 -5.08
C MET A 71 5.74 5.42 -5.06
N ARG A 72 7.03 5.21 -4.86
CA ARG A 72 8.02 6.29 -4.76
C ARG A 72 9.03 6.24 -5.90
N PRO A 73 8.93 7.13 -6.89
CA PRO A 73 9.99 7.30 -7.88
C PRO A 73 11.19 8.04 -7.26
N PHE A 74 12.40 7.64 -7.64
CA PHE A 74 13.64 8.29 -7.22
C PHE A 74 14.74 8.04 -8.25
N THR A 75 15.90 8.67 -8.06
CA THR A 75 17.03 8.55 -8.98
C THR A 75 18.20 7.90 -8.28
N LEU A 76 18.78 6.87 -8.91
CA LEU A 76 20.03 6.23 -8.53
C LEU A 76 21.19 6.86 -9.28
N ASN A 77 22.35 6.89 -8.66
CA ASN A 77 23.57 7.29 -9.34
C ASN A 77 24.60 6.14 -9.25
N ILE A 78 24.75 5.41 -10.35
CA ILE A 78 25.65 4.28 -10.45
C ILE A 78 26.81 4.65 -11.36
N CYS A 79 28.03 4.67 -10.81
CA CYS A 79 29.25 4.96 -11.57
C CYS A 79 29.19 6.26 -12.40
N GLY A 80 28.52 7.30 -11.87
CA GLY A 80 28.37 8.59 -12.53
C GLY A 80 27.25 8.68 -13.55
N LYS A 81 26.47 7.61 -13.76
CA LYS A 81 25.25 7.61 -14.56
C LYS A 81 24.02 7.63 -13.67
N LYS A 82 23.02 8.42 -14.08
CA LYS A 82 21.73 8.50 -13.41
C LYS A 82 20.78 7.48 -14.00
N TYR A 83 20.10 6.74 -13.13
CA TYR A 83 19.05 5.79 -13.49
C TYR A 83 17.79 6.14 -12.70
N SER A 84 16.66 6.18 -13.36
CA SER A 84 15.37 6.31 -12.68
C SER A 84 14.99 4.97 -12.04
N ALA A 85 14.41 5.02 -10.86
CA ALA A 85 13.94 3.85 -10.13
C ALA A 85 12.60 4.11 -9.47
N LEU A 86 11.86 3.04 -9.23
CA LEU A 86 10.58 3.04 -8.55
C LEU A 86 10.61 2.05 -7.40
N PHE A 87 10.34 2.54 -6.21
CA PHE A 87 10.05 1.74 -5.03
C PHE A 87 8.55 1.53 -4.90
N VAL A 88 8.13 0.29 -4.64
CA VAL A 88 6.73 -0.08 -4.40
C VAL A 88 6.64 -0.93 -3.15
N GLY A 89 5.69 -0.62 -2.28
CA GLY A 89 5.43 -1.39 -1.06
C GLY A 89 4.06 -1.06 -0.48
N ILE A 90 3.65 -1.83 0.52
CA ILE A 90 2.38 -1.61 1.25
C ILE A 90 2.69 -1.01 2.62
N ASP A 91 2.15 0.17 2.87
CA ASP A 91 2.30 0.85 4.16
C ASP A 91 1.63 0.05 5.28
N GLY A 92 2.34 -0.09 6.40
CA GLY A 92 1.94 -0.94 7.53
C GLY A 92 2.36 -2.41 7.40
N MET A 93 2.80 -2.86 6.22
CA MET A 93 3.39 -4.19 6.03
C MET A 93 4.92 -4.16 5.97
N ILE A 94 5.49 -3.03 5.56
CA ILE A 94 6.94 -2.80 5.48
C ILE A 94 7.44 -2.04 6.71
N ASP A 95 8.68 -2.32 7.11
CA ASP A 95 9.39 -1.53 8.12
C ASP A 95 10.02 -0.29 7.47
N SER A 96 9.49 0.87 7.83
CA SER A 96 9.95 2.15 7.28
C SER A 96 11.40 2.47 7.64
N GLU A 97 11.90 2.02 8.78
CA GLU A 97 13.31 2.23 9.19
C GLU A 97 14.24 1.37 8.34
N LEU A 98 13.88 0.10 8.13
CA LEU A 98 14.63 -0.78 7.23
C LEU A 98 14.66 -0.23 5.81
N VAL A 99 13.50 0.21 5.28
CA VAL A 99 13.42 0.80 3.94
C VAL A 99 14.27 2.06 3.82
N ASN A 100 14.17 2.98 4.77
CA ASN A 100 14.89 4.25 4.69
C ASN A 100 16.39 4.08 4.88
N ASN A 101 16.83 3.32 5.89
CA ASN A 101 18.23 3.24 6.27
C ASN A 101 19.01 2.23 5.44
N PHE A 102 18.41 1.10 5.07
CA PHE A 102 19.11 0.00 4.40
C PHE A 102 18.77 -0.18 2.93
N LEU A 103 17.72 0.49 2.43
CA LEU A 103 17.38 0.42 1.02
C LEU A 103 17.55 1.78 0.33
N LEU A 104 16.75 2.77 0.70
CA LEU A 104 16.74 4.05 -0.02
C LEU A 104 18.01 4.85 0.18
N ARG A 105 18.50 4.93 1.41
CA ARG A 105 19.71 5.69 1.72
C ARG A 105 20.96 5.18 0.98
N PRO A 106 21.32 3.87 1.00
CA PRO A 106 22.45 3.37 0.23
C PRO A 106 22.30 3.61 -1.27
N LEU A 107 21.09 3.44 -1.81
CA LEU A 107 20.80 3.64 -3.22
C LEU A 107 20.92 5.10 -3.66
N MET A 108 20.56 6.04 -2.78
CA MET A 108 20.58 7.48 -3.07
C MET A 108 21.94 8.13 -2.78
N GLU A 109 22.72 7.60 -1.82
CA GLU A 109 24.03 8.14 -1.42
C GLU A 109 25.20 7.66 -2.27
N THR A 110 24.99 6.82 -3.27
CA THR A 110 26.05 6.20 -4.10
C THR A 110 26.95 7.19 -4.86
N ASN A 111 26.69 8.48 -4.78
CA ASN A 111 27.57 9.53 -5.28
C ASN A 111 29.00 9.51 -4.71
N ARG A 112 29.24 8.80 -3.59
CA ARG A 112 30.54 8.80 -2.91
C ARG A 112 31.51 7.74 -3.41
N LEU A 113 31.10 6.79 -4.23
CA LEU A 113 31.95 5.67 -4.67
C LEU A 113 32.73 5.91 -5.96
N ALA A 114 32.62 7.06 -6.60
CA ALA A 114 33.60 7.51 -7.56
C ALA A 114 34.91 7.83 -6.79
N ARG A 115 35.71 6.80 -6.48
CA ARG A 115 37.02 6.97 -5.89
C ARG A 115 37.85 7.88 -6.79
N LYS A 116 37.98 9.14 -6.43
CA LYS A 116 39.04 10.03 -6.91
C LYS A 116 40.36 9.45 -6.44
N LYS A 117 41.01 8.62 -7.23
CA LYS A 117 42.45 8.40 -7.06
C LYS A 117 43.14 9.68 -7.51
N ARG A 118 43.60 10.49 -6.57
CA ARG A 118 44.59 11.51 -6.85
C ARG A 118 45.93 10.80 -7.14
N THR A 119 46.34 10.78 -8.36
CA THR A 119 47.72 10.53 -8.77
C THR A 119 48.41 11.87 -8.93
N GLN A 120 49.73 11.91 -8.66
CA GLN A 120 50.56 13.14 -8.70
C GLN A 120 50.55 13.86 -10.06
N ASN A 121 50.07 13.24 -11.13
CA ASN A 121 50.09 13.76 -12.51
C ASN A 121 48.71 13.93 -13.16
N GLY A 122 47.65 14.23 -12.41
CA GLY A 122 46.34 14.48 -12.97
C GLY A 122 45.28 13.42 -12.63
N ILE A 123 44.05 13.74 -12.87
CA ILE A 123 42.90 12.85 -12.57
C ILE A 123 42.76 11.85 -13.71
N GLU A 124 43.27 10.66 -13.56
CA GLU A 124 42.97 9.55 -14.49
C GLU A 124 41.59 8.95 -14.17
N TYR A 125 40.66 9.19 -15.05
CA TYR A 125 39.39 8.48 -15.05
C TYR A 125 39.63 7.06 -15.61
N LYS A 126 39.75 6.07 -14.74
CA LYS A 126 39.75 4.67 -15.19
C LYS A 126 38.44 4.43 -15.94
N LYS A 127 38.52 4.16 -17.26
CA LYS A 127 37.34 3.70 -18.04
C LYS A 127 36.73 2.49 -17.32
N ILE A 128 35.59 2.73 -16.67
CA ILE A 128 34.85 1.66 -15.98
C ILE A 128 34.37 0.74 -17.07
N LYS A 129 34.77 -0.56 -17.02
CA LYS A 129 34.18 -1.61 -17.85
C LYS A 129 32.67 -1.50 -17.78
N LYS A 130 31.95 -1.80 -18.87
CA LYS A 130 30.48 -1.88 -18.87
C LYS A 130 30.04 -2.64 -17.61
N VAL A 131 29.52 -1.92 -16.61
CA VAL A 131 28.99 -2.54 -15.39
C VAL A 131 27.59 -2.98 -15.75
N ASN A 132 27.31 -4.25 -15.56
CA ASN A 132 25.93 -4.72 -15.56
C ASN A 132 25.22 -4.06 -14.38
N VAL A 133 24.27 -3.20 -14.65
CA VAL A 133 23.53 -2.42 -13.64
C VAL A 133 22.80 -3.34 -12.66
N GLU A 134 22.20 -4.40 -13.17
CA GLU A 134 21.49 -5.41 -12.41
C GLU A 134 22.39 -6.08 -11.37
N ASP A 135 23.53 -6.65 -11.80
CA ASP A 135 24.46 -7.35 -10.91
C ASP A 135 25.10 -6.38 -9.91
N TYR A 136 25.40 -5.15 -10.36
CA TYR A 136 25.97 -4.14 -9.47
C TYR A 136 25.04 -3.77 -8.32
N ILE A 137 23.75 -3.64 -8.59
CA ILE A 137 22.75 -3.33 -7.58
C ILE A 137 22.58 -4.51 -6.64
N PHE A 138 22.39 -5.69 -7.21
CA PHE A 138 22.18 -6.92 -6.44
C PHE A 138 23.36 -7.22 -5.50
N ASP A 139 24.59 -7.17 -6.01
CA ASP A 139 25.77 -7.58 -5.26
C ASP A 139 26.33 -6.51 -4.33
N LYS A 140 26.09 -5.22 -4.62
CA LYS A 140 26.83 -4.14 -3.94
C LYS A 140 25.98 -3.06 -3.29
N LEU A 141 24.74 -2.90 -3.71
CA LEU A 141 23.90 -1.82 -3.22
C LEU A 141 22.77 -2.27 -2.32
N LEU A 142 22.40 -3.54 -2.36
CA LEU A 142 21.36 -4.11 -1.54
C LEU A 142 21.95 -4.94 -0.40
N PRO A 143 22.12 -4.38 0.81
CA PRO A 143 22.74 -5.08 1.93
C PRO A 143 21.80 -6.08 2.62
N GLN A 144 20.58 -6.22 2.13
CA GLN A 144 19.56 -7.10 2.70
C GLN A 144 19.91 -8.57 2.47
N ASN A 145 19.67 -9.42 3.48
CA ASN A 145 19.94 -10.85 3.40
C ASN A 145 19.03 -11.60 2.43
N SER A 146 17.84 -11.09 2.18
CA SER A 146 16.82 -11.72 1.33
C SER A 146 16.43 -10.76 0.21
N VAL A 147 17.16 -10.85 -0.90
CA VAL A 147 16.85 -10.16 -2.15
C VAL A 147 16.67 -11.20 -3.23
N GLN A 148 15.59 -11.09 -4.00
CA GLN A 148 15.29 -11.99 -5.10
C GLN A 148 15.09 -11.17 -6.38
N LYS A 149 15.59 -11.69 -7.49
CA LYS A 149 15.32 -11.18 -8.83
C LYS A 149 14.03 -11.81 -9.33
N VAL A 150 13.04 -11.01 -9.68
CA VAL A 150 11.74 -11.46 -10.18
C VAL A 150 11.50 -10.87 -11.56
N SER A 151 11.04 -11.70 -12.49
CA SER A 151 10.85 -11.32 -13.88
C SER A 151 9.39 -11.11 -14.26
N LYS A 152 8.44 -11.60 -13.46
CA LYS A 152 7.01 -11.56 -13.75
C LYS A 152 6.26 -10.70 -12.77
N PHE A 153 5.22 -10.00 -13.24
CA PHE A 153 4.38 -9.18 -12.37
C PHE A 153 3.55 -9.99 -11.37
N SER A 154 3.23 -11.25 -11.65
CA SER A 154 2.59 -12.15 -10.68
C SER A 154 3.49 -12.39 -9.46
N GLU A 155 4.79 -12.62 -9.69
CA GLU A 155 5.78 -12.79 -8.62
C GLU A 155 5.99 -11.48 -7.83
N VAL A 156 6.03 -10.35 -8.54
CA VAL A 156 6.11 -9.01 -7.93
C VAL A 156 4.91 -8.77 -7.01
N ALA A 157 3.69 -9.05 -7.49
CA ALA A 157 2.48 -8.87 -6.71
C ALA A 157 2.45 -9.80 -5.48
N SER A 158 2.85 -11.05 -5.64
CA SER A 158 2.98 -12.00 -4.54
C SER A 158 3.96 -11.49 -3.46
N ALA A 159 5.11 -10.97 -3.88
CA ALA A 159 6.11 -10.41 -2.99
C ALA A 159 5.58 -9.20 -2.23
N ILE A 160 4.98 -8.22 -2.93
CA ILE A 160 4.41 -7.01 -2.32
C ILE A 160 3.30 -7.35 -1.32
N ASN A 161 2.39 -8.24 -1.71
CA ASN A 161 1.28 -8.66 -0.86
C ASN A 161 1.74 -9.47 0.37
N SER A 162 2.91 -10.10 0.30
CA SER A 162 3.54 -10.78 1.44
C SER A 162 4.29 -9.84 2.38
N GLY A 163 4.36 -8.53 2.09
CA GLY A 163 5.05 -7.53 2.89
C GLY A 163 6.49 -7.26 2.48
N ASN A 164 6.95 -7.79 1.35
CA ASN A 164 8.21 -7.37 0.73
C ASN A 164 8.00 -6.05 -0.01
N CYS A 165 9.07 -5.36 -0.36
CA CYS A 165 9.01 -4.28 -1.33
C CYS A 165 9.53 -4.75 -2.70
N ALA A 166 9.09 -4.05 -3.76
CA ALA A 166 9.62 -4.22 -5.09
C ALA A 166 10.38 -2.96 -5.52
N LEU A 167 11.55 -3.17 -6.13
CA LEU A 167 12.38 -2.11 -6.69
C LEU A 167 12.53 -2.35 -8.20
N PHE A 168 12.04 -1.39 -8.99
CA PHE A 168 12.21 -1.37 -10.44
C PHE A 168 13.24 -0.32 -10.81
N ILE A 169 14.00 -0.60 -11.86
CA ILE A 169 15.05 0.29 -12.35
C ILE A 169 14.90 0.42 -13.86
N ASP A 170 14.98 1.64 -14.33
CA ASP A 170 14.91 1.92 -15.76
C ASP A 170 16.02 1.17 -16.52
N THR A 171 15.71 0.65 -17.69
CA THR A 171 16.58 -0.18 -18.54
C THR A 171 16.82 -1.61 -18.05
N VAL A 172 16.27 -2.03 -16.92
CA VAL A 172 16.37 -3.39 -16.37
C VAL A 172 15.01 -4.09 -16.49
N ASN A 173 14.97 -5.29 -17.05
CA ASN A 173 13.75 -6.06 -17.29
C ASN A 173 13.40 -7.05 -16.16
N ILE A 174 13.90 -6.78 -14.97
CA ILE A 174 13.55 -7.48 -13.74
C ILE A 174 13.23 -6.49 -12.63
N ALA A 175 12.49 -6.94 -11.63
CA ALA A 175 12.33 -6.25 -10.36
C ALA A 175 13.11 -6.96 -9.27
N PHE A 176 13.55 -6.21 -8.26
CA PHE A 176 14.14 -6.77 -7.05
C PHE A 176 13.06 -6.84 -5.97
N SER A 177 12.74 -8.05 -5.51
CA SER A 177 11.93 -8.27 -4.32
C SER A 177 12.84 -8.30 -3.10
N ILE A 178 12.60 -7.42 -2.15
CA ILE A 178 13.46 -7.21 -1.00
C ILE A 178 12.62 -7.41 0.27
N ASP A 179 13.09 -8.29 1.16
CA ASP A 179 12.42 -8.53 2.44
C ASP A 179 12.68 -7.36 3.39
N VAL A 180 11.62 -6.59 3.62
CA VAL A 180 11.57 -5.45 4.54
C VAL A 180 10.34 -5.52 5.44
N LYS A 181 9.87 -6.74 5.73
CA LYS A 181 8.69 -6.95 6.56
C LYS A 181 8.86 -6.32 7.91
N GLY A 182 7.88 -5.53 8.30
CA GLY A 182 7.84 -4.83 9.57
C GLY A 182 6.43 -4.79 10.12
N PHE A 183 5.89 -5.97 10.43
CA PHE A 183 4.60 -5.99 11.14
C PHE A 183 4.83 -5.47 12.54
N SER A 184 4.04 -4.47 12.93
CA SER A 184 3.98 -4.03 14.32
C SER A 184 3.50 -5.22 15.16
N SER A 185 4.43 -6.03 15.63
CA SER A 185 4.22 -7.20 16.48
C SER A 185 4.02 -6.77 17.94
N ARG A 186 3.15 -5.80 18.18
CA ARG A 186 2.60 -5.65 19.50
C ARG A 186 1.72 -6.87 19.76
N GLY A 187 1.81 -7.47 20.93
CA GLY A 187 1.01 -8.62 21.32
C GLY A 187 -0.42 -8.45 20.84
N ILE A 188 -0.78 -9.20 19.80
CA ILE A 188 -2.12 -9.21 19.24
C ILE A 188 -2.98 -9.82 20.31
N ASP A 189 -3.86 -9.01 20.87
CA ASP A 189 -4.75 -9.45 21.94
C ASP A 189 -5.84 -10.35 21.34
N THR A 190 -6.27 -11.34 22.12
CA THR A 190 -7.35 -12.23 21.70
C THR A 190 -8.67 -11.48 21.69
N PRO A 191 -9.58 -11.72 20.72
CA PRO A 191 -10.89 -11.10 20.70
C PRO A 191 -11.68 -11.47 21.96
N LYS A 192 -12.14 -10.48 22.71
CA LYS A 192 -12.91 -10.71 23.96
C LYS A 192 -14.35 -11.15 23.70
N ASN A 193 -14.90 -10.83 22.55
CA ASN A 193 -16.32 -11.02 22.24
C ASN A 193 -16.60 -12.21 21.31
N GLU A 194 -15.63 -12.63 20.51
CA GLU A 194 -15.77 -13.74 19.56
C GLU A 194 -14.50 -14.61 19.61
N ILE A 195 -14.49 -15.57 20.50
CA ILE A 195 -13.35 -16.50 20.66
C ILE A 195 -13.47 -17.58 19.57
N VAL A 196 -12.52 -17.59 18.64
CA VAL A 196 -12.39 -18.66 17.66
C VAL A 196 -11.68 -19.85 18.30
N VAL A 197 -12.36 -20.99 18.38
CA VAL A 197 -11.81 -22.21 19.02
C VAL A 197 -10.64 -22.80 18.22
N ARG A 198 -10.58 -22.57 16.89
CA ARG A 198 -9.47 -22.97 16.01
C ARG A 198 -9.27 -21.91 14.93
N GLY A 199 -8.08 -21.30 14.87
CA GLY A 199 -7.73 -20.30 13.84
C GLY A 199 -6.93 -19.14 14.40
N SER A 200 -6.68 -18.15 13.54
CA SER A 200 -6.03 -16.90 13.95
C SER A 200 -6.93 -16.12 14.90
N GLN A 201 -6.38 -15.72 16.05
CA GLN A 201 -7.08 -14.94 17.06
C GLN A 201 -6.72 -13.42 16.98
N GLU A 202 -6.22 -12.98 15.83
CA GLU A 202 -5.88 -11.58 15.62
C GLU A 202 -7.13 -10.70 15.63
N ALA A 203 -7.18 -9.72 16.52
CA ALA A 203 -8.26 -8.75 16.64
C ALA A 203 -7.82 -7.36 16.21
N PHE A 204 -8.77 -6.53 15.81
CA PHE A 204 -8.51 -5.12 15.53
C PHE A 204 -8.13 -4.39 16.82
N VAL A 205 -7.20 -3.46 16.66
CA VAL A 205 -6.69 -2.58 17.71
C VAL A 205 -7.08 -1.13 17.40
N GLU A 206 -6.76 -0.20 18.29
CA GLU A 206 -7.13 1.21 18.13
C GLU A 206 -6.40 1.90 16.96
N LYS A 207 -5.26 1.38 16.54
CA LYS A 207 -4.46 1.97 15.47
C LYS A 207 -4.95 1.49 14.10
N LEU A 208 -5.54 2.40 13.31
CA LEU A 208 -6.11 2.11 11.99
C LEU A 208 -5.10 1.39 11.06
N ARG A 209 -3.85 1.84 11.02
CA ARG A 209 -2.81 1.25 10.17
C ARG A 209 -2.50 -0.21 10.53
N THR A 210 -2.50 -0.55 11.80
CA THR A 210 -2.34 -1.94 12.24
C THR A 210 -3.51 -2.80 11.75
N ASN A 211 -4.73 -2.30 11.80
CA ASN A 211 -5.92 -3.01 11.34
C ASN A 211 -5.90 -3.24 9.82
N THR A 212 -5.49 -2.22 9.05
CA THR A 212 -5.34 -2.37 7.59
C THR A 212 -4.24 -3.38 7.23
N SER A 213 -3.14 -3.44 7.99
CA SER A 213 -2.08 -4.43 7.77
C SER A 213 -2.53 -5.86 8.12
N ILE A 214 -3.39 -6.04 9.14
CA ILE A 214 -4.02 -7.33 9.44
C ILE A 214 -4.88 -7.78 8.25
N LEU A 215 -5.72 -6.88 7.71
CA LEU A 215 -6.53 -7.19 6.53
C LEU A 215 -5.68 -7.58 5.32
N ARG A 216 -4.58 -6.87 5.05
CA ARG A 216 -3.65 -7.20 3.96
C ARG A 216 -3.01 -8.57 4.11
N ARG A 217 -2.68 -8.98 5.34
CA ARG A 217 -2.11 -10.32 5.61
C ARG A 217 -3.14 -11.43 5.43
N LEU A 218 -4.37 -11.19 5.84
CA LEU A 218 -5.46 -12.16 5.70
C LEU A 218 -5.95 -12.26 4.24
N ILE A 219 -6.02 -11.12 3.55
CA ILE A 219 -6.51 -11.00 2.17
C ILE A 219 -5.33 -10.60 1.28
N ASN A 220 -4.53 -11.59 0.94
CA ASN A 220 -3.29 -11.42 0.16
C ASN A 220 -3.58 -11.28 -1.35
N THR A 221 -4.20 -10.16 -1.75
CA THR A 221 -4.55 -9.87 -3.14
C THR A 221 -4.46 -8.37 -3.44
N PRO A 222 -4.07 -7.99 -4.68
CA PRO A 222 -4.11 -6.60 -5.11
C PRO A 222 -5.53 -6.04 -5.27
N ASP A 223 -6.55 -6.92 -5.32
CA ASP A 223 -7.97 -6.51 -5.47
C ASP A 223 -8.57 -5.94 -4.18
N LEU A 224 -7.90 -6.08 -3.04
CA LEU A 224 -8.32 -5.42 -1.80
C LEU A 224 -8.06 -3.91 -1.91
N ILE A 225 -9.11 -3.12 -1.84
CA ILE A 225 -9.05 -1.66 -1.84
C ILE A 225 -9.22 -1.14 -0.41
N ILE A 226 -8.35 -0.21 -0.03
CA ILE A 226 -8.37 0.47 1.27
C ILE A 226 -8.37 1.97 1.01
N GLU A 227 -9.53 2.59 1.11
CA GLU A 227 -9.70 4.03 0.94
C GLU A 227 -9.72 4.73 2.30
N SER A 228 -8.73 5.55 2.56
CA SER A 228 -8.67 6.35 3.78
C SER A 228 -9.39 7.68 3.60
N SER A 229 -10.18 8.06 4.60
CA SER A 229 -10.82 9.36 4.67
C SER A 229 -10.88 9.86 6.12
N THR A 230 -11.43 11.04 6.33
CA THR A 230 -11.60 11.61 7.67
C THR A 230 -13.04 12.01 7.88
N VAL A 231 -13.58 11.71 9.06
CA VAL A 231 -14.93 12.10 9.48
C VAL A 231 -14.89 12.89 10.77
N GLY A 232 -15.92 13.70 11.00
CA GLY A 232 -16.04 14.57 12.16
C GLY A 232 -15.68 16.03 11.87
N ARG A 233 -16.44 16.94 12.49
CA ARG A 233 -16.30 18.38 12.28
C ARG A 233 -15.21 18.98 13.17
N ALA A 234 -15.25 18.70 14.46
CA ALA A 234 -14.30 19.25 15.43
C ALA A 234 -13.05 18.37 15.53
N ASN A 235 -13.20 17.06 15.68
CA ASN A 235 -12.10 16.11 15.70
C ASN A 235 -12.16 15.21 14.45
N LYS A 236 -11.21 15.42 13.56
CA LYS A 236 -11.11 14.64 12.31
C LYS A 236 -10.57 13.24 12.60
N THR A 237 -11.47 12.29 12.78
CA THR A 237 -11.13 10.88 12.97
C THR A 237 -10.79 10.24 11.64
N GLN A 238 -9.64 9.57 11.55
CA GLN A 238 -9.26 8.80 10.37
C GLN A 238 -10.07 7.51 10.30
N ILE A 239 -10.64 7.24 9.14
CA ILE A 239 -11.37 6.01 8.83
C ILE A 239 -10.83 5.39 7.54
N ALA A 240 -11.08 4.10 7.34
CA ALA A 240 -10.81 3.40 6.10
C ALA A 240 -12.04 2.61 5.66
N VAL A 241 -12.42 2.77 4.39
CA VAL A 241 -13.42 1.93 3.73
C VAL A 241 -12.68 0.83 2.98
N CYS A 242 -12.90 -0.42 3.39
CA CYS A 242 -12.20 -1.57 2.85
C CYS A 242 -13.19 -2.45 2.08
N TYR A 243 -12.84 -2.82 0.86
CA TYR A 243 -13.70 -3.66 0.03
C TYR A 243 -12.89 -4.40 -1.05
N MET A 244 -13.49 -5.47 -1.60
CA MET A 244 -12.92 -6.20 -2.74
C MET A 244 -13.43 -5.59 -4.05
N LYS A 245 -12.52 -5.11 -4.91
CA LYS A 245 -12.85 -4.45 -6.19
C LYS A 245 -13.76 -5.32 -7.08
N ASN A 246 -13.47 -6.61 -7.13
CA ASN A 246 -14.15 -7.58 -8.00
C ASN A 246 -15.48 -8.13 -7.45
N ILE A 247 -15.84 -7.79 -6.20
CA ILE A 247 -17.03 -8.32 -5.52
C ILE A 247 -17.99 -7.21 -5.15
N ALA A 248 -17.44 -6.08 -4.66
CA ALA A 248 -18.26 -5.02 -4.09
C ALA A 248 -19.08 -4.28 -5.17
N ASN A 249 -20.34 -4.03 -4.86
CA ASN A 249 -21.22 -3.24 -5.72
C ASN A 249 -20.81 -1.76 -5.69
N SER A 250 -20.57 -1.18 -6.86
CA SER A 250 -20.13 0.22 -7.00
C SER A 250 -21.13 1.23 -6.44
N SER A 251 -22.43 0.98 -6.58
CA SER A 251 -23.50 1.81 -6.02
C SER A 251 -23.48 1.80 -4.50
N LEU A 252 -23.22 0.63 -3.89
CA LEU A 252 -23.07 0.50 -2.44
C LEU A 252 -21.84 1.28 -1.92
N ILE A 253 -20.70 1.16 -2.60
CA ILE A 253 -19.48 1.91 -2.25
C ILE A 253 -19.74 3.42 -2.31
N SER A 254 -20.40 3.87 -3.36
CA SER A 254 -20.76 5.29 -3.55
C SER A 254 -21.69 5.79 -2.45
N GLU A 255 -22.69 4.98 -2.07
CA GLU A 255 -23.62 5.31 -0.99
C GLU A 255 -22.95 5.38 0.37
N VAL A 256 -22.05 4.42 0.67
CA VAL A 256 -21.25 4.45 1.92
C VAL A 256 -20.43 5.73 2.00
N LYS A 257 -19.72 6.07 0.92
CA LYS A 257 -18.91 7.30 0.86
C LYS A 257 -19.79 8.56 1.01
N TYR A 258 -20.95 8.57 0.35
CA TYR A 258 -21.90 9.67 0.46
C TYR A 258 -22.39 9.86 1.90
N ARG A 259 -22.74 8.77 2.59
CA ARG A 259 -23.15 8.83 4.01
C ARG A 259 -22.04 9.32 4.91
N LEU A 260 -20.83 8.80 4.74
CA LEU A 260 -19.64 9.21 5.52
C LEU A 260 -19.32 10.69 5.30
N ALA A 261 -19.39 11.19 4.06
CA ALA A 261 -19.14 12.58 3.74
C ALA A 261 -20.21 13.55 4.32
N ASN A 262 -21.44 13.06 4.49
CA ASN A 262 -22.56 13.84 5.04
C ASN A 262 -22.79 13.61 6.55
N LEU A 263 -21.86 12.94 7.22
CA LEU A 263 -21.97 12.67 8.65
C LEU A 263 -21.75 13.96 9.45
N ASP A 264 -22.81 14.52 10.01
CA ASP A 264 -22.75 15.74 10.83
C ASP A 264 -22.59 15.40 12.30
N VAL A 265 -21.37 15.08 12.68
CA VAL A 265 -20.96 14.77 14.08
C VAL A 265 -19.69 15.50 14.43
N ASP A 266 -19.52 15.87 15.68
CA ASP A 266 -18.30 16.55 16.12
C ASP A 266 -17.10 15.61 16.15
N TYR A 267 -17.31 14.34 16.54
CA TYR A 267 -16.27 13.31 16.58
C TYR A 267 -16.87 11.90 16.52
N VAL A 268 -16.07 10.93 16.07
CA VAL A 268 -16.43 9.51 15.99
C VAL A 268 -15.44 8.70 16.82
N ILE A 269 -15.95 7.95 17.83
CA ILE A 269 -15.15 7.06 18.66
C ILE A 269 -15.17 5.63 18.13
N SER A 270 -16.29 5.20 17.56
CA SER A 270 -16.48 3.83 17.09
C SER A 270 -17.35 3.79 15.83
N SER A 271 -17.20 2.73 15.05
CA SER A 271 -17.98 2.49 13.83
C SER A 271 -19.50 2.40 14.05
N ARG A 272 -19.96 2.15 15.29
CA ARG A 272 -21.39 2.18 15.64
C ARG A 272 -22.03 3.56 15.51
N LYS A 273 -21.25 4.62 15.42
CA LYS A 273 -21.73 6.01 15.27
C LYS A 273 -21.63 6.53 13.83
N CYS A 274 -21.07 5.74 12.94
CA CYS A 274 -21.10 5.94 11.49
C CYS A 274 -22.23 5.12 10.84
#